data_90275c52be2586600c72f31b82ee013b
#
_entry.id   90275c52be2586600c72f31b82ee013b
#
_cell.length_a   1.000
_cell.length_b   1.000
_cell.length_c   1.000
_cell.angle_alpha   90.00
_cell.angle_beta   90.00
_cell.angle_gamma   90.00
#
_symmetry.space_group_name_H-M   'P 1'
#
loop_
_entity.id
_entity.type
_entity.pdbx_description
1 polymer ?
#
loop_
_entity_poly.entity_id
_entity_poly.type
_entity_poly.pdbx_seq_one_letter_code
_entity_poly.pdbx_strand_id
1 'polypeptide(L)'
;MNTETFKSVKMKTTEKLTCLNSKKINFNKQFYFRSLLLFFFLNVIQFSAFGQISKKAIRYNNYISKAEYNLSKLEYKKASKNYKQAFNVFNKLLSNDAQNALIVSSKSSDKKFALQIAYQLLDLGICKSYFNDLDLDKEILDSIQRIKPKKIDTRKMSVFESLLDADQDNRTVISRSELWTRDSLGLITFINTIQKLGFPSDFNIGIKCFRSDGGMYNSHNLAEILLIHYRRHNSKKLDSILLHAVNNLELNMFSYLKYCNSFTKEDKIDDLPVFMVNGKVYKNNYTPFELKSINHKRRKYGELSLQQYTDVFMFYLNEENSSNFRKGNKYVRIILPLSEEEVLKKNLIEIKKL
;
A
#
# COMPACT_ATOMS: atom_id res chain seq x y z
N MET A 1 14.87 7.35 92.92
CA MET A 1 14.79 7.83 91.51
C MET A 1 13.89 6.88 90.77
N ASN A 2 12.73 7.39 90.32
CA ASN A 2 11.60 6.59 89.89
C ASN A 2 11.74 5.86 88.57
N THR A 3 11.64 4.57 88.59
CA THR A 3 11.65 3.66 87.41
C THR A 3 10.44 3.83 86.49
N GLU A 4 9.40 4.55 86.89
CA GLU A 4 8.20 4.78 86.05
C GLU A 4 8.39 5.84 84.94
N THR A 5 9.25 6.80 85.14
CA THR A 5 9.53 7.85 84.10
C THR A 5 10.27 7.32 82.87
N PHE A 6 11.04 6.22 83.03
CA PHE A 6 11.76 5.63 81.93
C PHE A 6 10.89 4.74 80.99
N LYS A 7 9.81 4.15 81.50
CA LYS A 7 8.90 3.37 80.67
C LYS A 7 8.02 4.22 79.76
N SER A 8 7.58 5.40 80.22
CA SER A 8 6.71 6.29 79.44
C SER A 8 7.43 6.92 78.24
N VAL A 9 8.73 7.22 78.37
CA VAL A 9 9.52 7.82 77.27
C VAL A 9 9.83 6.78 76.18
N LYS A 10 10.04 5.50 76.61
CA LYS A 10 10.31 4.41 75.63
C LYS A 10 9.08 4.03 74.82
N MET A 11 7.87 4.08 75.39
CA MET A 11 6.62 3.80 74.67
C MET A 11 6.29 4.89 73.64
N LYS A 12 6.47 6.18 74.01
CA LYS A 12 6.18 7.28 73.06
C LYS A 12 7.15 7.33 71.87
N THR A 13 8.39 6.86 72.04
CA THR A 13 9.35 6.80 70.90
C THR A 13 9.09 5.63 69.98
N THR A 14 8.64 4.47 70.51
CA THR A 14 8.30 3.32 69.63
C THR A 14 7.02 3.56 68.84
N GLU A 15 5.98 4.19 69.38
CA GLU A 15 4.77 4.54 68.62
C GLU A 15 5.02 5.57 67.50
N LYS A 16 5.90 6.56 67.73
CA LYS A 16 6.30 7.51 66.70
C LYS A 16 7.13 6.87 65.61
N LEU A 17 8.00 5.92 65.93
CA LEU A 17 8.83 5.18 64.92
C LEU A 17 7.99 4.20 64.08
N THR A 18 6.99 3.54 64.67
CA THR A 18 6.08 2.68 63.93
C THR A 18 5.14 3.48 63.03
N CYS A 19 4.67 4.67 63.47
CA CYS A 19 3.84 5.52 62.61
C CYS A 19 4.64 6.16 61.46
N LEU A 20 5.92 6.50 61.65
CA LEU A 20 6.79 7.00 60.60
C LEU A 20 7.16 5.89 59.53
N ASN A 21 7.39 4.66 60.00
CA ASN A 21 7.65 3.56 59.10
C ASN A 21 6.43 3.14 58.31
N SER A 22 5.23 3.15 58.89
CA SER A 22 3.99 2.85 58.14
C SER A 22 3.66 3.90 57.09
N LYS A 23 3.90 5.18 57.33
CA LYS A 23 3.77 6.25 56.35
C LYS A 23 4.78 6.17 55.21
N LYS A 24 6.03 5.80 55.54
CA LYS A 24 7.08 5.61 54.54
C LYS A 24 6.82 4.40 53.62
N ILE A 25 6.32 3.31 54.18
CA ILE A 25 5.98 2.08 53.41
C ILE A 25 4.76 2.36 52.49
N ASN A 26 3.76 3.12 52.94
CA ASN A 26 2.63 3.48 52.13
C ASN A 26 3.00 4.49 51.01
N PHE A 27 3.90 5.43 51.29
CA PHE A 27 4.39 6.36 50.28
C PHE A 27 5.14 5.64 49.15
N ASN A 28 6.00 4.68 49.49
CA ASN A 28 6.70 3.86 48.50
C ASN A 28 5.73 3.00 47.64
N LYS A 29 4.73 2.36 48.27
CA LYS A 29 3.73 1.57 47.53
C LYS A 29 2.92 2.42 46.56
N GLN A 30 2.55 3.63 46.96
CA GLN A 30 1.81 4.55 46.10
C GLN A 30 2.69 5.10 44.96
N PHE A 31 3.99 5.29 45.18
CA PHE A 31 4.93 5.69 44.18
C PHE A 31 5.17 4.56 43.17
N TYR A 32 5.38 3.31 43.63
CA TYR A 32 5.52 2.15 42.75
C TYR A 32 4.26 1.89 41.91
N PHE A 33 3.08 2.03 42.51
CA PHE A 33 1.81 1.85 41.79
C PHE A 33 1.61 2.94 40.71
N ARG A 34 1.94 4.20 41.00
CA ARG A 34 1.89 5.29 40.01
C ARG A 34 2.94 5.10 38.92
N SER A 35 4.15 4.66 39.24
CA SER A 35 5.19 4.37 38.26
C SER A 35 4.80 3.18 37.37
N LEU A 36 4.20 2.14 37.93
CA LEU A 36 3.69 0.99 37.19
C LEU A 36 2.53 1.37 36.25
N LEU A 37 1.61 2.21 36.72
CA LEU A 37 0.52 2.76 35.90
C LEU A 37 1.07 3.63 34.78
N LEU A 38 2.04 4.51 35.05
CA LEU A 38 2.68 5.36 34.04
C LEU A 38 3.41 4.50 32.99
N PHE A 39 4.13 3.48 33.43
CA PHE A 39 4.79 2.52 32.54
C PHE A 39 3.78 1.73 31.69
N PHE A 40 2.65 1.32 32.27
CA PHE A 40 1.57 0.67 31.56
C PHE A 40 0.90 1.61 30.55
N PHE A 41 0.62 2.86 30.93
CA PHE A 41 0.10 3.88 30.02
C PHE A 41 1.08 4.22 28.90
N LEU A 42 2.38 4.34 29.19
CA LEU A 42 3.40 4.57 28.16
C LEU A 42 3.51 3.39 27.19
N ASN A 43 3.43 2.15 27.66
CA ASN A 43 3.40 0.98 26.80
C ASN A 43 2.10 0.89 25.99
N VAL A 44 0.92 1.18 26.57
CA VAL A 44 -0.35 1.23 25.84
C VAL A 44 -0.32 2.32 24.77
N ILE A 45 0.25 3.49 25.06
CA ILE A 45 0.44 4.57 24.07
C ILE A 45 1.43 4.14 22.98
N GLN A 46 2.51 3.44 23.33
CA GLN A 46 3.44 2.90 22.33
C GLN A 46 2.81 1.79 21.47
N PHE A 47 1.96 0.92 22.02
CA PHE A 47 1.22 -0.09 21.26
C PHE A 47 0.13 0.52 20.37
N SER A 48 -0.50 1.63 20.78
CA SER A 48 -1.45 2.36 19.94
C SER A 48 -0.80 3.27 18.90
N ALA A 49 0.51 3.54 19.01
CA ALA A 49 1.28 4.34 18.05
C ALA A 49 1.70 3.56 16.79
N PHE A 50 1.47 2.24 16.70
CA PHE A 50 1.43 1.55 15.41
C PHE A 50 0.16 1.99 14.69
N GLY A 51 0.31 3.04 13.87
CA GLY A 51 -0.78 3.65 13.15
C GLY A 51 -1.58 2.61 12.37
N GLN A 52 -2.90 2.78 12.35
CA GLN A 52 -3.79 1.92 11.57
C GLN A 52 -4.00 2.50 10.18
N ILE A 53 -4.27 1.62 9.22
CA ILE A 53 -4.74 2.04 7.90
C ILE A 53 -6.02 2.87 8.10
N SER A 54 -6.04 4.07 7.52
CA SER A 54 -7.17 4.99 7.66
C SER A 54 -8.43 4.44 7.00
N LYS A 55 -9.59 4.68 7.62
CA LYS A 55 -10.89 4.36 7.01
C LYS A 55 -11.03 5.02 5.62
N LYS A 56 -10.35 6.15 5.41
CA LYS A 56 -10.33 6.88 4.15
C LYS A 56 -9.62 6.08 3.06
N ALA A 57 -8.42 5.53 3.35
CA ALA A 57 -7.67 4.68 2.41
C ALA A 57 -8.43 3.38 2.09
N ILE A 58 -9.03 2.73 3.09
CA ILE A 58 -9.86 1.53 2.88
C ILE A 58 -11.09 1.84 2.00
N ARG A 59 -11.75 2.98 2.24
CA ARG A 59 -12.90 3.42 1.43
C ARG A 59 -12.51 3.68 -0.02
N TYR A 60 -11.39 4.37 -0.25
CA TYR A 60 -10.84 4.56 -1.58
C TYR A 60 -10.64 3.23 -2.30
N ASN A 61 -9.88 2.31 -1.67
CA ASN A 61 -9.59 1.00 -2.25
C ASN A 61 -10.86 0.18 -2.55
N ASN A 62 -11.88 0.26 -1.68
CA ASN A 62 -13.17 -0.39 -1.92
C ASN A 62 -13.90 0.16 -3.15
N TYR A 63 -13.87 1.48 -3.37
CA TYR A 63 -14.48 2.05 -4.57
C TYR A 63 -13.69 1.70 -5.84
N ILE A 64 -12.36 1.73 -5.80
CA ILE A 64 -11.52 1.27 -6.93
C ILE A 64 -11.80 -0.19 -7.24
N SER A 65 -11.79 -1.06 -6.24
CA SER A 65 -12.08 -2.49 -6.41
C SER A 65 -13.46 -2.72 -7.05
N LYS A 66 -14.49 -2.01 -6.62
CA LYS A 66 -15.82 -2.07 -7.25
C LYS A 66 -15.84 -1.52 -8.67
N ALA A 67 -15.08 -0.45 -8.93
CA ALA A 67 -14.98 0.10 -10.28
C ALA A 67 -14.34 -0.89 -11.25
N GLU A 68 -13.25 -1.53 -10.86
CA GLU A 68 -12.58 -2.57 -11.65
C GLU A 68 -13.47 -3.81 -11.89
N TYR A 69 -14.22 -4.22 -10.87
CA TYR A 69 -15.17 -5.32 -11.02
C TYR A 69 -16.30 -4.98 -12.01
N ASN A 70 -16.88 -3.77 -11.91
CA ASN A 70 -17.89 -3.33 -12.88
C ASN A 70 -17.29 -3.16 -14.29
N LEU A 71 -16.03 -2.70 -14.38
CA LEU A 71 -15.31 -2.63 -15.65
C LEU A 71 -15.14 -4.02 -16.27
N SER A 72 -14.78 -5.04 -15.48
CA SER A 72 -14.64 -6.41 -15.96
C SER A 72 -15.95 -7.01 -16.49
N LYS A 73 -17.09 -6.41 -16.13
CA LYS A 73 -18.43 -6.75 -16.66
C LYS A 73 -18.88 -5.78 -17.78
N LEU A 74 -18.00 -4.88 -18.22
CA LEU A 74 -18.28 -3.82 -19.21
C LEU A 74 -19.40 -2.86 -18.77
N GLU A 75 -19.70 -2.80 -17.48
CA GLU A 75 -20.73 -1.91 -16.89
C GLU A 75 -20.18 -0.49 -16.68
N TYR A 76 -19.83 0.20 -17.78
CA TYR A 76 -19.09 1.48 -17.75
C TYR A 76 -19.75 2.57 -16.87
N LYS A 77 -21.08 2.68 -16.87
CA LYS A 77 -21.80 3.66 -16.03
C LYS A 77 -21.60 3.40 -14.53
N LYS A 78 -21.67 2.12 -14.12
CA LYS A 78 -21.43 1.74 -12.71
C LYS A 78 -19.96 1.90 -12.34
N ALA A 79 -19.04 1.53 -13.25
CA ALA A 79 -17.60 1.71 -13.04
C ALA A 79 -17.25 3.19 -12.89
N SER A 80 -17.71 4.08 -13.80
CA SER A 80 -17.49 5.53 -13.70
C SER A 80 -18.01 6.11 -12.38
N LYS A 81 -19.22 5.70 -11.95
CA LYS A 81 -19.76 6.12 -10.64
C LYS A 81 -18.84 5.75 -9.48
N ASN A 82 -18.27 4.54 -9.48
CA ASN A 82 -17.36 4.11 -8.42
C ASN A 82 -16.02 4.82 -8.48
N TYR A 83 -15.43 5.06 -9.65
CA TYR A 83 -14.23 5.88 -9.80
C TYR A 83 -14.46 7.31 -9.29
N LYS A 84 -15.62 7.90 -9.57
CA LYS A 84 -16.00 9.23 -9.07
C LYS A 84 -16.13 9.25 -7.54
N GLN A 85 -16.68 8.18 -6.95
CA GLN A 85 -16.72 8.03 -5.50
C GLN A 85 -15.31 7.88 -4.90
N ALA A 86 -14.41 7.13 -5.54
CA ALA A 86 -13.01 7.03 -5.14
C ALA A 86 -12.30 8.40 -5.22
N PHE A 87 -12.48 9.12 -6.33
CA PHE A 87 -11.96 10.48 -6.50
C PHE A 87 -12.40 11.39 -5.35
N ASN A 88 -13.67 11.39 -4.99
CA ASN A 88 -14.21 12.25 -3.93
C ASN A 88 -13.63 11.95 -2.53
N VAL A 89 -13.01 10.76 -2.32
CA VAL A 89 -12.35 10.44 -1.05
C VAL A 89 -11.11 11.29 -0.82
N PHE A 90 -10.29 11.52 -1.86
CA PHE A 90 -9.01 12.23 -1.76
C PHE A 90 -8.91 13.45 -2.69
N ASN A 91 -9.93 13.73 -3.49
CA ASN A 91 -9.93 14.69 -4.60
C ASN A 91 -8.86 14.40 -5.66
N LYS A 92 -8.46 13.12 -5.76
CA LYS A 92 -7.46 12.62 -6.71
C LYS A 92 -7.60 11.10 -6.84
N LEU A 93 -7.07 10.53 -7.91
CA LEU A 93 -6.90 9.09 -8.12
C LEU A 93 -5.41 8.78 -8.32
N LEU A 94 -4.96 7.59 -7.95
CA LEU A 94 -3.65 7.07 -8.38
C LEU A 94 -3.63 7.01 -9.92
N SER A 95 -2.46 7.19 -10.54
CA SER A 95 -2.34 7.35 -11.99
C SER A 95 -2.94 6.21 -12.80
N ASN A 96 -2.74 4.96 -12.40
CA ASN A 96 -3.33 3.80 -13.07
C ASN A 96 -4.88 3.81 -12.94
N ASP A 97 -5.40 4.14 -11.75
CA ASP A 97 -6.83 4.24 -11.51
C ASP A 97 -7.43 5.41 -12.32
N ALA A 98 -6.71 6.52 -12.40
CA ALA A 98 -7.12 7.69 -13.17
C ALA A 98 -7.21 7.41 -14.68
N GLN A 99 -6.26 6.64 -15.22
CA GLN A 99 -6.29 6.25 -16.64
C GLN A 99 -7.52 5.40 -16.95
N ASN A 100 -7.80 4.39 -16.13
CA ASN A 100 -9.00 3.56 -16.29
C ASN A 100 -10.27 4.39 -16.09
N ALA A 101 -10.29 5.31 -15.11
CA ALA A 101 -11.40 6.21 -14.87
C ALA A 101 -11.69 7.13 -16.07
N LEU A 102 -10.65 7.64 -16.73
CA LEU A 102 -10.79 8.47 -17.94
C LEU A 102 -11.48 7.70 -19.05
N ILE A 103 -10.97 6.51 -19.40
CA ILE A 103 -11.53 5.67 -20.49
C ILE A 103 -12.98 5.28 -20.16
N VAL A 104 -13.22 4.80 -18.94
CA VAL A 104 -14.56 4.39 -18.49
C VAL A 104 -15.53 5.57 -18.50
N SER A 105 -15.10 6.76 -18.08
CA SER A 105 -15.95 7.96 -18.08
C SER A 105 -16.25 8.45 -19.48
N SER A 106 -15.31 8.33 -20.40
CA SER A 106 -15.52 8.58 -21.83
C SER A 106 -16.60 7.64 -22.38
N LYS A 107 -16.43 6.31 -22.20
CA LYS A 107 -17.39 5.28 -22.67
C LYS A 107 -18.77 5.38 -21.99
N SER A 108 -18.86 5.95 -20.79
CA SER A 108 -20.14 6.16 -20.08
C SER A 108 -20.78 7.51 -20.36
N SER A 109 -20.17 8.35 -21.22
CA SER A 109 -20.60 9.71 -21.55
C SER A 109 -20.58 10.69 -20.36
N ASP A 110 -19.81 10.42 -19.29
CA ASP A 110 -19.57 11.37 -18.19
C ASP A 110 -18.39 12.30 -18.55
N LYS A 111 -18.58 13.14 -19.57
CA LYS A 111 -17.56 14.06 -20.13
C LYS A 111 -16.94 14.96 -19.06
N LYS A 112 -17.76 15.45 -18.13
CA LYS A 112 -17.27 16.35 -17.05
C LYS A 112 -16.23 15.64 -16.19
N PHE A 113 -16.51 14.40 -15.77
CA PHE A 113 -15.58 13.65 -14.94
C PHE A 113 -14.36 13.19 -15.76
N ALA A 114 -14.55 12.78 -17.03
CA ALA A 114 -13.45 12.43 -17.91
C ALA A 114 -12.45 13.61 -18.05
N LEU A 115 -12.92 14.82 -18.30
CA LEU A 115 -12.05 16.00 -18.39
C LEU A 115 -11.37 16.33 -17.05
N GLN A 116 -12.06 16.18 -15.92
CA GLN A 116 -11.45 16.37 -14.59
C GLN A 116 -10.28 15.41 -14.37
N ILE A 117 -10.42 14.15 -14.76
CA ILE A 117 -9.35 13.17 -14.68
C ILE A 117 -8.23 13.45 -15.66
N ALA A 118 -8.56 13.89 -16.90
CA ALA A 118 -7.53 14.27 -17.87
C ALA A 118 -6.66 15.44 -17.37
N TYR A 119 -7.27 16.46 -16.73
CA TYR A 119 -6.50 17.53 -16.06
C TYR A 119 -5.55 16.98 -15.00
N GLN A 120 -6.03 16.08 -14.13
CA GLN A 120 -5.16 15.46 -13.12
C GLN A 120 -3.97 14.73 -13.77
N LEU A 121 -4.20 13.94 -14.82
CA LEU A 121 -3.15 13.18 -15.49
C LEU A 121 -2.12 14.09 -16.18
N LEU A 122 -2.57 15.18 -16.80
CA LEU A 122 -1.68 16.20 -17.39
C LEU A 122 -0.86 16.92 -16.30
N ASP A 123 -1.47 17.22 -15.15
CA ASP A 123 -0.77 17.83 -14.00
C ASP A 123 0.26 16.92 -13.37
N LEU A 124 0.09 15.59 -13.50
CA LEU A 124 1.09 14.60 -13.08
C LEU A 124 2.21 14.43 -14.13
N GLY A 125 2.08 14.94 -15.34
CA GLY A 125 3.10 14.91 -16.39
C GLY A 125 2.86 13.96 -17.53
N ILE A 126 1.69 13.38 -17.61
CA ILE A 126 1.34 12.58 -18.78
C ILE A 126 1.31 13.50 -20.01
N CYS A 127 2.02 13.10 -21.06
CA CYS A 127 2.07 13.83 -22.30
C CYS A 127 0.76 13.74 -23.10
N LYS A 128 0.41 14.78 -23.83
CA LYS A 128 -0.82 14.80 -24.63
C LYS A 128 -0.86 13.68 -25.69
N SER A 129 0.30 13.33 -26.27
CA SER A 129 0.38 12.24 -27.25
C SER A 129 -0.13 10.90 -26.71
N TYR A 130 0.07 10.63 -25.42
CA TYR A 130 -0.43 9.43 -24.78
C TYR A 130 -1.95 9.25 -24.88
N PHE A 131 -2.72 10.36 -24.82
CA PHE A 131 -4.17 10.30 -24.89
C PHE A 131 -4.68 9.92 -26.29
N ASN A 132 -3.87 10.11 -27.33
CA ASN A 132 -4.23 9.71 -28.70
C ASN A 132 -4.30 8.17 -28.86
N ASP A 133 -3.59 7.44 -28.02
CA ASP A 133 -3.55 5.98 -28.03
C ASP A 133 -4.66 5.36 -27.18
N LEU A 134 -5.46 6.19 -26.48
CA LEU A 134 -6.56 5.74 -25.66
C LEU A 134 -7.88 5.77 -26.45
N ASP A 135 -8.73 4.78 -26.21
CA ASP A 135 -10.09 4.70 -26.78
C ASP A 135 -11.01 5.73 -26.09
N LEU A 136 -10.87 7.00 -26.47
CA LEU A 136 -11.60 8.14 -25.95
C LEU A 136 -12.57 8.71 -27.00
N ASP A 137 -13.68 9.26 -26.52
CA ASP A 137 -14.58 10.09 -27.32
C ASP A 137 -13.79 11.27 -27.94
N LYS A 138 -14.00 11.53 -29.24
CA LYS A 138 -13.30 12.57 -30.00
C LYS A 138 -13.43 13.95 -29.36
N GLU A 139 -14.60 14.30 -28.84
CA GLU A 139 -14.81 15.61 -28.19
C GLU A 139 -14.00 15.75 -26.90
N ILE A 140 -13.80 14.64 -26.14
CA ILE A 140 -12.93 14.62 -24.96
C ILE A 140 -11.48 14.80 -25.41
N LEU A 141 -11.04 14.06 -26.43
CA LEU A 141 -9.70 14.14 -26.96
C LEU A 141 -9.37 15.55 -27.45
N ASP A 142 -10.25 16.16 -28.26
CA ASP A 142 -10.10 17.53 -28.74
C ASP A 142 -10.01 18.55 -27.57
N SER A 143 -10.77 18.31 -26.51
CA SER A 143 -10.71 19.13 -25.29
C SER A 143 -9.37 18.98 -24.56
N ILE A 144 -8.85 17.75 -24.43
CA ILE A 144 -7.53 17.46 -23.84
C ILE A 144 -6.41 18.17 -24.61
N GLN A 145 -6.47 18.19 -25.94
CA GLN A 145 -5.45 18.85 -26.77
C GLN A 145 -5.39 20.38 -26.54
N ARG A 146 -6.47 20.99 -26.09
CA ARG A 146 -6.54 22.45 -25.75
C ARG A 146 -6.02 22.77 -24.34
N ILE A 147 -5.92 21.79 -23.43
CA ILE A 147 -5.42 22.00 -22.07
C ILE A 147 -3.94 22.34 -22.12
N LYS A 148 -3.53 23.39 -21.41
CA LYS A 148 -2.13 23.73 -21.24
C LYS A 148 -1.57 22.96 -20.03
N PRO A 149 -0.65 21.99 -20.24
CA PRO A 149 -0.13 21.20 -19.12
C PRO A 149 0.74 22.06 -18.21
N LYS A 150 0.75 21.72 -16.92
CA LYS A 150 1.65 22.32 -15.94
C LYS A 150 3.08 21.81 -16.15
N LYS A 151 4.07 22.68 -15.98
CA LYS A 151 5.47 22.25 -16.01
C LYS A 151 5.80 21.50 -14.74
N ILE A 152 6.31 20.28 -14.87
CA ILE A 152 6.70 19.41 -13.74
C ILE A 152 8.14 19.68 -13.35
N ASP A 153 8.39 19.69 -12.04
CA ASP A 153 9.74 19.71 -11.50
C ASP A 153 10.31 18.29 -11.45
N THR A 154 11.18 17.97 -12.41
CA THR A 154 11.79 16.64 -12.52
C THR A 154 12.97 16.42 -11.58
N ARG A 155 13.41 17.42 -10.82
CA ARG A 155 14.60 17.31 -9.94
C ARG A 155 14.42 16.21 -8.88
N LYS A 156 13.25 16.13 -8.25
CA LYS A 156 12.98 15.07 -7.27
C LYS A 156 13.01 13.69 -7.90
N MET A 157 12.43 13.54 -9.09
CA MET A 157 12.45 12.29 -9.83
C MET A 157 13.87 11.83 -10.11
N SER A 158 14.75 12.72 -10.60
CA SER A 158 16.14 12.38 -10.89
C SER A 158 16.92 11.87 -9.67
N VAL A 159 16.62 12.38 -8.46
CA VAL A 159 17.23 11.84 -7.22
C VAL A 159 16.80 10.38 -6.98
N PHE A 160 15.52 10.07 -7.13
CA PHE A 160 15.04 8.70 -6.94
C PHE A 160 15.46 7.76 -8.08
N GLU A 161 15.58 8.25 -9.34
CA GLU A 161 16.17 7.51 -10.45
C GLU A 161 17.63 7.14 -10.13
N SER A 162 18.44 8.07 -9.62
CA SER A 162 19.82 7.78 -9.21
C SER A 162 19.92 6.74 -8.10
N LEU A 163 18.96 6.70 -7.17
CA LEU A 163 18.89 5.64 -6.15
C LEU A 163 18.57 4.29 -6.77
N LEU A 164 17.67 4.25 -7.75
CA LEU A 164 17.34 3.03 -8.48
C LEU A 164 18.54 2.53 -9.32
N ASP A 165 19.21 3.41 -10.02
CA ASP A 165 20.40 3.07 -10.81
C ASP A 165 21.49 2.49 -9.89
N ALA A 166 21.76 3.13 -8.75
CA ALA A 166 22.70 2.62 -7.74
C ALA A 166 22.27 1.26 -7.15
N ASP A 167 20.98 1.01 -6.96
CA ASP A 167 20.44 -0.27 -6.51
C ASP A 167 20.61 -1.37 -7.56
N GLN A 168 20.40 -1.07 -8.85
CA GLN A 168 20.44 -2.04 -9.95
C GLN A 168 21.86 -2.32 -10.47
N ASP A 169 22.84 -1.41 -10.23
CA ASP A 169 24.20 -1.55 -10.72
C ASP A 169 24.85 -2.86 -10.23
N ASN A 170 25.42 -3.63 -11.17
CA ASN A 170 26.16 -4.89 -10.91
C ASN A 170 25.43 -5.93 -10.02
N ARG A 171 24.09 -5.85 -9.89
CA ARG A 171 23.30 -6.67 -8.96
C ARG A 171 23.39 -8.17 -9.25
N THR A 172 23.60 -8.54 -10.51
CA THR A 172 23.68 -9.93 -10.97
C THR A 172 25.05 -10.58 -10.79
N VAL A 173 26.09 -9.78 -10.54
CA VAL A 173 27.49 -10.27 -10.50
C VAL A 173 28.13 -10.22 -9.11
N ILE A 174 27.50 -9.52 -8.15
CA ILE A 174 27.99 -9.44 -6.77
C ILE A 174 27.53 -10.64 -5.94
N SER A 175 28.30 -10.96 -4.90
CA SER A 175 27.93 -12.05 -3.96
C SER A 175 26.66 -11.73 -3.16
N ARG A 176 26.00 -12.76 -2.64
CA ARG A 176 24.78 -12.60 -1.84
C ARG A 176 25.01 -11.79 -0.56
N SER A 177 26.19 -11.90 0.07
CA SER A 177 26.56 -11.13 1.27
C SER A 177 26.77 -9.64 0.95
N GLU A 178 27.45 -9.34 -0.14
CA GLU A 178 27.64 -7.97 -0.62
C GLU A 178 26.30 -7.34 -1.01
N LEU A 179 25.43 -8.09 -1.68
CA LEU A 179 24.10 -7.65 -2.05
C LEU A 179 23.28 -7.30 -0.80
N TRP A 180 23.35 -8.13 0.26
CA TRP A 180 22.67 -7.85 1.52
C TRP A 180 23.16 -6.56 2.19
N THR A 181 24.48 -6.35 2.23
CA THR A 181 25.07 -5.14 2.79
C THR A 181 24.65 -3.91 2.00
N ARG A 182 24.70 -3.99 0.69
CA ARG A 182 24.30 -2.92 -0.23
C ARG A 182 22.81 -2.56 -0.08
N ASP A 183 21.92 -3.56 -0.04
CA ASP A 183 20.49 -3.36 0.16
C ASP A 183 20.21 -2.68 1.52
N SER A 184 20.99 -3.02 2.56
CA SER A 184 20.88 -2.38 3.89
C SER A 184 21.27 -0.89 3.86
N LEU A 185 22.37 -0.56 3.18
CA LEU A 185 22.79 0.84 3.00
C LEU A 185 21.82 1.61 2.09
N GLY A 186 21.36 0.98 1.02
CA GLY A 186 20.35 1.52 0.11
C GLY A 186 19.06 1.86 0.84
N LEU A 187 18.59 0.97 1.72
CA LEU A 187 17.41 1.22 2.57
C LEU A 187 17.58 2.48 3.44
N ILE A 188 18.73 2.64 4.09
CA ILE A 188 19.01 3.83 4.92
C ILE A 188 18.96 5.09 4.06
N THR A 189 19.61 5.06 2.90
CA THR A 189 19.64 6.18 1.95
C THR A 189 18.24 6.51 1.43
N PHE A 190 17.46 5.50 1.07
CA PHE A 190 16.08 5.64 0.61
C PHE A 190 15.19 6.29 1.68
N ILE A 191 15.26 5.80 2.93
CA ILE A 191 14.52 6.37 4.06
C ILE A 191 14.88 7.84 4.28
N ASN A 192 16.17 8.18 4.28
CA ASN A 192 16.65 9.55 4.46
C ASN A 192 16.20 10.45 3.30
N THR A 193 16.20 9.94 2.08
CA THR A 193 15.71 10.67 0.91
C THR A 193 14.20 10.95 1.02
N ILE A 194 13.40 9.96 1.42
CA ILE A 194 11.96 10.16 1.64
C ILE A 194 11.71 11.22 2.73
N GLN A 195 12.48 11.21 3.80
CA GLN A 195 12.32 12.21 4.87
C GLN A 195 12.59 13.64 4.38
N LYS A 196 13.46 13.82 3.39
CA LYS A 196 13.80 15.14 2.82
C LYS A 196 12.86 15.56 1.69
N LEU A 197 12.47 14.63 0.83
CA LEU A 197 11.78 14.92 -0.44
C LEU A 197 10.32 14.45 -0.47
N GLY A 198 9.88 13.66 0.51
CA GLY A 198 8.60 12.95 0.51
C GLY A 198 8.66 11.60 -0.18
N PHE A 199 7.60 10.79 -0.04
CA PHE A 199 7.49 9.48 -0.70
C PHE A 199 7.48 9.64 -2.23
N PRO A 200 8.19 8.79 -3.03
CA PRO A 200 8.24 8.91 -4.48
C PRO A 200 6.94 8.44 -5.15
N SER A 201 5.87 9.17 -4.92
CA SER A 201 4.57 8.98 -5.57
C SER A 201 4.44 9.83 -6.82
N ASP A 202 3.50 9.47 -7.71
CA ASP A 202 3.17 10.25 -8.90
C ASP A 202 2.82 11.71 -8.56
N PHE A 203 2.20 11.94 -7.39
CA PHE A 203 1.84 13.29 -6.93
C PHE A 203 3.03 14.11 -6.44
N ASN A 204 4.10 13.47 -5.99
CA ASN A 204 5.26 14.14 -5.42
C ASN A 204 6.39 14.33 -6.43
N ILE A 205 6.62 13.35 -7.30
CA ILE A 205 7.73 13.38 -8.25
C ILE A 205 7.29 13.46 -9.72
N GLY A 206 6.00 13.27 -9.99
CA GLY A 206 5.43 13.31 -11.34
C GLY A 206 5.57 12.00 -12.10
N ILE A 207 5.16 12.02 -13.37
CA ILE A 207 5.24 10.91 -14.32
C ILE A 207 6.10 11.35 -15.50
N LYS A 208 7.01 10.47 -15.93
CA LYS A 208 7.86 10.72 -17.10
C LYS A 208 7.26 10.00 -18.32
N CYS A 209 6.94 10.76 -19.34
CA CYS A 209 6.56 10.22 -20.63
C CYS A 209 7.79 9.84 -21.46
N PHE A 210 7.83 8.62 -22.01
CA PHE A 210 8.76 8.25 -23.05
C PHE A 210 8.19 8.64 -24.42
N ARG A 211 8.99 9.31 -25.24
CA ARG A 211 8.52 9.99 -26.45
C ARG A 211 8.23 9.09 -27.65
N SER A 212 8.81 7.91 -27.76
CA SER A 212 8.86 7.19 -29.05
C SER A 212 7.86 6.03 -29.18
N ASP A 213 7.36 5.49 -28.07
CA ASP A 213 6.54 4.28 -28.05
C ASP A 213 5.27 4.38 -27.21
N GLY A 214 4.90 5.58 -26.76
CA GLY A 214 3.74 5.78 -25.87
C GLY A 214 3.95 5.20 -24.47
N GLY A 215 5.13 4.69 -24.13
CA GLY A 215 5.46 4.15 -22.84
C GLY A 215 5.43 5.22 -21.75
N MET A 216 4.86 4.89 -20.59
CA MET A 216 4.91 5.73 -19.40
C MET A 216 5.78 5.09 -18.34
N TYR A 217 6.73 5.85 -17.85
CA TYR A 217 7.45 5.53 -16.63
C TYR A 217 6.76 6.25 -15.47
N ASN A 218 6.07 5.52 -14.63
CA ASN A 218 5.48 6.11 -13.43
C ASN A 218 6.39 5.90 -12.23
N SER A 219 6.34 6.82 -11.31
CA SER A 219 7.06 6.81 -10.02
C SER A 219 6.76 5.56 -9.18
N HIS A 220 5.59 4.98 -9.37
CA HIS A 220 5.15 3.80 -8.66
C HIS A 220 6.05 2.59 -8.94
N ASN A 221 6.44 2.38 -10.19
CA ASN A 221 7.39 1.31 -10.55
C ASN A 221 8.76 1.50 -9.91
N LEU A 222 9.23 2.76 -9.84
CA LEU A 222 10.50 3.11 -9.20
C LEU A 222 10.48 2.76 -7.70
N ALA A 223 9.44 3.20 -6.98
CA ALA A 223 9.28 2.89 -5.57
C ALA A 223 9.18 1.38 -5.33
N GLU A 224 8.40 0.65 -6.15
CA GLU A 224 8.19 -0.79 -5.97
C GLU A 224 9.46 -1.61 -6.17
N ILE A 225 10.31 -1.29 -7.15
CA ILE A 225 11.57 -2.00 -7.36
C ILE A 225 12.45 -1.88 -6.12
N LEU A 226 12.62 -0.67 -5.57
CA LEU A 226 13.38 -0.44 -4.34
C LEU A 226 12.76 -1.18 -3.14
N LEU A 227 11.43 -1.16 -3.01
CA LEU A 227 10.72 -1.84 -1.92
C LEU A 227 10.85 -3.36 -1.98
N ILE A 228 10.90 -3.98 -3.18
CA ILE A 228 11.14 -5.43 -3.34
C ILE A 228 12.45 -5.84 -2.66
N HIS A 229 13.50 -5.03 -2.80
CA HIS A 229 14.81 -5.32 -2.24
C HIS A 229 14.87 -5.01 -0.73
N TYR A 230 14.35 -3.85 -0.33
CA TYR A 230 14.52 -3.32 1.02
C TYR A 230 13.59 -3.94 2.06
N ARG A 231 12.44 -4.51 1.68
CA ARG A 231 11.51 -5.17 2.62
C ARG A 231 12.13 -6.30 3.41
N ARG A 232 13.22 -6.93 2.89
CA ARG A 232 13.92 -8.05 3.54
C ARG A 232 14.61 -7.66 4.85
N HIS A 233 14.85 -6.37 5.07
CA HIS A 233 15.54 -5.85 6.24
C HIS A 233 14.63 -5.54 7.43
N ASN A 234 13.34 -5.88 7.38
CA ASN A 234 12.35 -5.76 8.47
C ASN A 234 12.38 -4.39 9.20
N SER A 235 12.46 -3.29 8.45
CA SER A 235 12.57 -1.96 8.99
C SER A 235 11.22 -1.41 9.47
N LYS A 236 11.04 -1.25 10.81
CA LYS A 236 9.86 -0.59 11.39
C LYS A 236 9.70 0.85 10.88
N LYS A 237 10.81 1.53 10.59
CA LYS A 237 10.80 2.89 10.04
C LYS A 237 10.23 2.91 8.61
N LEU A 238 10.59 1.91 7.80
CA LEU A 238 10.01 1.73 6.47
C LEU A 238 8.50 1.43 6.57
N ASP A 239 8.08 0.53 7.46
CA ASP A 239 6.67 0.22 7.67
C ASP A 239 5.84 1.46 8.04
N SER A 240 6.37 2.34 8.89
CA SER A 240 5.74 3.61 9.24
C SER A 240 5.61 4.56 8.04
N ILE A 241 6.65 4.62 7.20
CA ILE A 241 6.63 5.41 5.95
C ILE A 241 5.57 4.87 4.99
N LEU A 242 5.51 3.56 4.80
CA LEU A 242 4.54 2.92 3.91
C LEU A 242 3.10 3.13 4.40
N LEU A 243 2.88 3.07 5.72
CA LEU A 243 1.59 3.37 6.31
C LEU A 243 1.17 4.83 6.08
N HIS A 244 2.11 5.77 6.23
CA HIS A 244 1.86 7.16 5.92
C HIS A 244 1.50 7.35 4.43
N ALA A 245 2.28 6.72 3.54
CA ALA A 245 2.07 6.80 2.10
C ALA A 245 0.69 6.25 1.66
N VAL A 246 0.26 5.09 2.18
CA VAL A 246 -1.07 4.55 1.84
C VAL A 246 -2.20 5.42 2.38
N ASN A 247 -2.03 5.99 3.58
CA ASN A 247 -3.04 6.85 4.20
C ASN A 247 -3.22 8.19 3.47
N ASN A 248 -2.20 8.65 2.74
CA ASN A 248 -2.21 9.88 1.93
C ASN A 248 -2.42 9.64 0.43
N LEU A 249 -2.72 8.41 0.04
CA LEU A 249 -2.85 8.00 -1.36
C LEU A 249 -1.58 8.28 -2.20
N GLU A 250 -0.42 8.05 -1.61
CA GLU A 250 0.89 8.09 -2.27
C GLU A 250 1.36 6.70 -2.68
N LEU A 251 0.80 5.67 -2.05
CA LEU A 251 1.01 4.25 -2.32
C LEU A 251 -0.35 3.54 -2.37
N ASN A 252 -0.53 2.59 -3.28
CA ASN A 252 -1.76 1.80 -3.30
C ASN A 252 -1.79 0.77 -2.16
N MET A 253 -3.01 0.34 -1.80
CA MET A 253 -3.25 -0.60 -0.71
C MET A 253 -2.54 -1.94 -0.92
N PHE A 254 -2.53 -2.46 -2.15
CA PHE A 254 -1.90 -3.74 -2.47
C PHE A 254 -0.39 -3.69 -2.24
N SER A 255 0.31 -2.67 -2.73
CA SER A 255 1.74 -2.48 -2.50
C SER A 255 2.07 -2.29 -1.02
N TYR A 256 1.23 -1.56 -0.27
CA TYR A 256 1.38 -1.45 1.17
C TYR A 256 1.31 -2.83 1.85
N LEU A 257 0.28 -3.62 1.59
CA LEU A 257 0.10 -4.96 2.18
C LEU A 257 1.22 -5.92 1.78
N LYS A 258 1.75 -5.78 0.57
CA LYS A 258 2.85 -6.60 0.04
C LYS A 258 4.21 -6.29 0.67
N TYR A 259 4.50 -5.02 0.92
CA TYR A 259 5.84 -4.58 1.32
C TYR A 259 5.98 -4.25 2.81
N CYS A 260 4.89 -4.04 3.53
CA CYS A 260 4.91 -3.80 4.97
C CYS A 260 5.21 -5.11 5.72
N ASN A 261 6.24 -5.09 6.58
CA ASN A 261 6.66 -6.27 7.34
C ASN A 261 5.91 -6.45 8.67
N SER A 262 5.16 -5.43 9.10
CA SER A 262 4.38 -5.49 10.35
C SER A 262 3.18 -6.44 10.29
N PHE A 263 2.84 -6.95 9.10
CA PHE A 263 1.80 -7.97 8.95
C PHE A 263 2.35 -9.36 9.23
N THR A 264 1.68 -10.10 10.10
CA THR A 264 1.91 -11.54 10.28
C THR A 264 1.52 -12.30 9.01
N LYS A 265 1.99 -13.55 8.86
CA LYS A 265 1.51 -14.43 7.78
C LYS A 265 -0.02 -14.57 7.77
N GLU A 266 -0.63 -14.50 8.96
CA GLU A 266 -2.08 -14.63 9.14
C GLU A 266 -2.84 -13.39 8.68
N ASP A 267 -2.22 -12.20 8.76
CA ASP A 267 -2.81 -10.94 8.30
C ASP A 267 -2.60 -10.68 6.81
N LYS A 268 -1.62 -11.35 6.17
CA LYS A 268 -1.37 -11.18 4.74
C LYS A 268 -2.56 -11.66 3.94
N ILE A 269 -2.95 -10.84 2.99
CA ILE A 269 -3.86 -11.25 1.93
C ILE A 269 -3.06 -12.18 1.02
N ASP A 270 -3.65 -13.34 0.68
CA ASP A 270 -3.04 -14.27 -0.28
C ASP A 270 -2.77 -13.53 -1.59
N ASP A 271 -1.50 -13.31 -1.87
CA ASP A 271 -1.06 -12.36 -2.91
C ASP A 271 -1.42 -12.82 -4.32
N LEU A 272 -1.68 -14.12 -4.51
CA LEU A 272 -1.72 -14.71 -5.85
C LEU A 272 -2.73 -15.86 -5.94
N PRO A 273 -4.02 -15.51 -5.99
CA PRO A 273 -5.06 -16.53 -6.10
C PRO A 273 -5.14 -17.19 -7.48
N VAL A 274 -4.42 -16.64 -8.48
CA VAL A 274 -4.48 -17.07 -9.88
C VAL A 274 -3.07 -17.19 -10.47
N PHE A 275 -2.79 -18.30 -11.13
CA PHE A 275 -1.49 -18.64 -11.72
C PHE A 275 -1.65 -18.95 -13.21
N MET A 276 -0.58 -18.73 -13.98
CA MET A 276 -0.48 -19.22 -15.34
C MET A 276 0.53 -20.35 -15.42
N VAL A 277 0.12 -21.48 -16.02
CA VAL A 277 0.95 -22.64 -16.25
C VAL A 277 0.70 -23.08 -17.69
N ASN A 278 1.73 -23.08 -18.54
CA ASN A 278 1.63 -23.49 -19.95
C ASN A 278 0.46 -22.84 -20.72
N GLY A 279 0.26 -21.52 -20.55
CA GLY A 279 -0.79 -20.77 -21.23
C GLY A 279 -2.21 -20.98 -20.65
N LYS A 280 -2.36 -21.84 -19.66
CA LYS A 280 -3.63 -22.07 -18.94
C LYS A 280 -3.64 -21.31 -17.63
N VAL A 281 -4.85 -20.96 -17.17
CA VAL A 281 -5.06 -20.22 -15.93
C VAL A 281 -5.60 -21.15 -14.86
N TYR A 282 -5.00 -21.10 -13.69
CA TYR A 282 -5.35 -21.91 -12.54
C TYR A 282 -5.62 -21.03 -11.31
N LYS A 283 -6.48 -21.52 -10.42
CA LYS A 283 -6.71 -20.96 -9.10
C LYS A 283 -6.51 -22.04 -8.02
N ASN A 284 -6.21 -21.60 -6.81
CA ASN A 284 -6.15 -22.49 -5.66
C ASN A 284 -7.52 -23.14 -5.38
N ASN A 285 -7.49 -24.40 -5.00
CA ASN A 285 -8.68 -25.16 -4.59
C ASN A 285 -8.92 -24.97 -3.09
N TYR A 286 -9.54 -23.83 -2.73
CA TYR A 286 -9.88 -23.54 -1.35
C TYR A 286 -11.17 -24.22 -0.92
N THR A 287 -11.20 -24.74 0.30
CA THR A 287 -12.43 -25.17 0.98
C THR A 287 -13.36 -23.96 1.23
N PRO A 288 -14.67 -24.17 1.42
CA PRO A 288 -15.60 -23.09 1.76
C PRO A 288 -15.19 -22.30 3.01
N PHE A 289 -14.58 -22.96 4.00
CA PHE A 289 -14.10 -22.33 5.24
C PHE A 289 -12.91 -21.39 4.95
N GLU A 290 -11.91 -21.85 4.19
CA GLU A 290 -10.77 -21.03 3.78
C GLU A 290 -11.21 -19.83 2.94
N LEU A 291 -12.10 -20.03 1.97
CA LEU A 291 -12.67 -18.94 1.16
C LEU A 291 -13.37 -17.89 2.02
N LYS A 292 -14.13 -18.30 3.05
CA LYS A 292 -14.78 -17.38 3.99
C LYS A 292 -13.73 -16.56 4.76
N SER A 293 -12.67 -17.20 5.24
CA SER A 293 -11.58 -16.55 5.96
C SER A 293 -10.83 -15.55 5.07
N ILE A 294 -10.42 -15.99 3.88
CA ILE A 294 -9.72 -15.14 2.89
C ILE A 294 -10.59 -13.93 2.53
N ASN A 295 -11.87 -14.14 2.21
CA ASN A 295 -12.77 -13.06 1.84
C ASN A 295 -13.06 -12.10 3.01
N HIS A 296 -13.00 -12.58 4.26
CA HIS A 296 -13.10 -11.71 5.44
C HIS A 296 -11.88 -10.79 5.54
N LYS A 297 -10.67 -11.32 5.38
CA LYS A 297 -9.42 -10.55 5.38
C LYS A 297 -9.42 -9.52 4.24
N ARG A 298 -9.77 -9.92 3.01
CA ARG A 298 -9.84 -9.03 1.85
C ARG A 298 -10.78 -7.85 2.07
N ARG A 299 -11.98 -8.09 2.61
CA ARG A 299 -12.94 -7.03 2.93
C ARG A 299 -12.43 -6.02 3.95
N LYS A 300 -11.61 -6.45 4.92
CA LYS A 300 -10.99 -5.56 5.93
C LYS A 300 -10.20 -4.42 5.27
N TYR A 301 -9.63 -4.66 4.09
CA TYR A 301 -8.81 -3.70 3.34
C TYR A 301 -9.52 -3.10 2.12
N GLY A 302 -10.82 -3.37 1.97
CA GLY A 302 -11.61 -2.88 0.83
C GLY A 302 -11.35 -3.61 -0.47
N GLU A 303 -10.80 -4.84 -0.41
CA GLU A 303 -10.54 -5.68 -1.56
C GLU A 303 -11.78 -6.48 -1.99
N LEU A 304 -11.81 -6.85 -3.27
CA LEU A 304 -12.82 -7.77 -3.83
C LEU A 304 -12.75 -9.14 -3.15
N SER A 305 -13.85 -9.87 -3.16
CA SER A 305 -13.83 -11.32 -2.88
C SER A 305 -12.88 -12.02 -3.86
N LEU A 306 -12.40 -13.21 -3.49
CA LEU A 306 -11.48 -13.96 -4.33
C LEU A 306 -12.09 -14.29 -5.70
N GLN A 307 -13.40 -14.61 -5.75
CA GLN A 307 -14.10 -14.86 -7.00
C GLN A 307 -14.16 -13.60 -7.87
N GLN A 308 -14.55 -12.46 -7.31
CA GLN A 308 -14.58 -11.19 -8.05
C GLN A 308 -13.18 -10.77 -8.54
N TYR A 309 -12.16 -11.00 -7.72
CA TYR A 309 -10.76 -10.78 -8.12
C TYR A 309 -10.38 -11.63 -9.33
N THR A 310 -10.79 -12.92 -9.32
CA THR A 310 -10.54 -13.83 -10.43
C THR A 310 -11.22 -13.34 -11.72
N ASP A 311 -12.47 -12.86 -11.63
CA ASP A 311 -13.19 -12.29 -12.78
C ASP A 311 -12.44 -11.08 -13.38
N VAL A 312 -11.97 -10.16 -12.54
CA VAL A 312 -11.19 -9.00 -12.98
C VAL A 312 -9.83 -9.43 -13.56
N PHE A 313 -9.18 -10.41 -12.95
CA PHE A 313 -7.93 -10.96 -13.48
C PHE A 313 -8.12 -11.56 -14.87
N MET A 314 -9.17 -12.35 -15.08
CA MET A 314 -9.50 -12.95 -16.38
C MET A 314 -9.80 -11.88 -17.43
N PHE A 315 -10.49 -10.79 -17.06
CA PHE A 315 -10.72 -9.64 -17.93
C PHE A 315 -9.41 -9.04 -18.45
N TYR A 316 -8.41 -8.85 -17.56
CA TYR A 316 -7.10 -8.30 -17.94
C TYR A 316 -6.18 -9.31 -18.65
N LEU A 317 -6.50 -10.60 -18.66
CA LEU A 317 -5.79 -11.60 -19.46
C LEU A 317 -6.21 -11.58 -20.95
N ASN A 318 -7.34 -10.99 -21.27
CA ASN A 318 -7.74 -10.76 -22.65
C ASN A 318 -6.83 -9.67 -23.24
N GLU A 319 -6.21 -9.94 -24.41
CA GLU A 319 -5.27 -9.03 -25.05
C GLU A 319 -5.91 -7.69 -25.44
N GLU A 320 -7.14 -7.71 -25.95
CA GLU A 320 -7.89 -6.50 -26.28
C GLU A 320 -8.12 -5.63 -25.04
N ASN A 321 -8.55 -6.21 -23.93
CA ASN A 321 -8.76 -5.48 -22.69
C ASN A 321 -7.44 -4.98 -22.09
N SER A 322 -6.35 -5.77 -22.18
CA SER A 322 -5.04 -5.38 -21.66
C SER A 322 -4.37 -4.28 -22.47
N SER A 323 -4.72 -4.11 -23.74
CA SER A 323 -4.27 -2.97 -24.56
C SER A 323 -5.02 -1.67 -24.21
N ASN A 324 -6.30 -1.78 -23.90
CA ASN A 324 -7.18 -0.63 -23.67
C ASN A 324 -7.15 -0.12 -22.23
N PHE A 325 -6.94 -0.98 -21.24
CA PHE A 325 -7.02 -0.63 -19.82
C PHE A 325 -5.73 -0.93 -19.06
N ARG A 326 -5.37 -0.05 -18.13
CA ARG A 326 -4.20 -0.24 -17.29
C ARG A 326 -4.49 -1.26 -16.18
N LYS A 327 -3.78 -2.36 -16.26
CA LYS A 327 -3.78 -3.41 -15.27
C LYS A 327 -3.10 -2.93 -13.99
N GLY A 328 -3.81 -2.93 -12.89
CA GLY A 328 -3.21 -2.65 -11.58
C GLY A 328 -2.16 -3.72 -11.19
N ASN A 329 -1.17 -3.35 -10.38
CA ASN A 329 -0.09 -4.26 -9.97
C ASN A 329 -0.57 -5.52 -9.23
N LYS A 330 -1.77 -5.48 -8.67
CA LYS A 330 -2.42 -6.64 -8.04
C LYS A 330 -2.83 -7.75 -9.01
N TYR A 331 -2.85 -7.48 -10.32
CA TYR A 331 -3.20 -8.45 -11.36
C TYR A 331 -1.98 -8.91 -12.16
N VAL A 332 -0.84 -9.06 -11.49
CA VAL A 332 0.40 -9.51 -12.13
C VAL A 332 0.28 -10.98 -12.56
N ARG A 333 0.68 -11.25 -13.79
CA ARG A 333 0.78 -12.60 -14.32
C ARG A 333 1.97 -13.33 -13.67
N ILE A 334 1.72 -14.45 -12.99
CA ILE A 334 2.77 -15.35 -12.53
C ILE A 334 2.80 -16.55 -13.45
N ILE A 335 3.96 -16.75 -14.05
CA ILE A 335 4.29 -17.95 -14.83
C ILE A 335 5.14 -18.83 -13.93
N LEU A 336 4.66 -20.06 -13.67
CA LEU A 336 5.37 -21.02 -12.83
C LEU A 336 6.36 -21.82 -13.67
N PRO A 337 7.57 -22.13 -13.16
CA PRO A 337 8.52 -23.03 -13.79
C PRO A 337 7.92 -24.43 -13.97
N LEU A 338 8.30 -25.13 -15.04
CA LEU A 338 7.83 -26.48 -15.37
C LEU A 338 8.02 -27.50 -14.25
N SER A 339 9.11 -27.38 -13.47
CA SER A 339 9.42 -28.28 -12.34
C SER A 339 8.44 -28.21 -11.17
N GLU A 340 7.78 -27.08 -11.00
CA GLU A 340 6.76 -26.88 -9.95
C GLU A 340 5.35 -27.24 -10.45
N GLU A 341 5.19 -27.35 -11.75
CA GLU A 341 3.91 -27.52 -12.43
C GLU A 341 3.17 -28.80 -11.99
N GLU A 342 3.88 -29.93 -11.88
CA GLU A 342 3.28 -31.21 -11.49
C GLU A 342 2.82 -31.23 -10.02
N VAL A 343 3.54 -30.56 -9.13
CA VAL A 343 3.21 -30.46 -7.71
C VAL A 343 2.00 -29.56 -7.51
N LEU A 344 1.95 -28.46 -8.25
CA LEU A 344 0.88 -27.47 -8.15
C LEU A 344 -0.42 -27.94 -8.80
N LYS A 345 -0.34 -28.72 -9.89
CA LYS A 345 -1.53 -29.27 -10.57
C LYS A 345 -2.39 -30.14 -9.64
N LYS A 346 -1.84 -30.74 -8.61
CA LYS A 346 -2.59 -31.58 -7.66
C LYS A 346 -3.60 -30.79 -6.81
N ASN A 347 -3.36 -29.47 -6.61
CA ASN A 347 -4.17 -28.62 -5.74
C ASN A 347 -4.75 -27.40 -6.46
N LEU A 348 -4.59 -27.30 -7.78
CA LEU A 348 -5.09 -26.19 -8.58
C LEU A 348 -6.30 -26.60 -9.43
N ILE A 349 -7.26 -25.70 -9.56
CA ILE A 349 -8.39 -25.85 -10.47
C ILE A 349 -8.15 -24.99 -11.71
N GLU A 350 -8.20 -25.59 -12.89
CA GLU A 350 -8.14 -24.86 -14.15
C GLU A 350 -9.37 -23.97 -14.31
N ILE A 351 -9.14 -22.69 -14.60
CA ILE A 351 -10.20 -21.75 -14.96
C ILE A 351 -10.35 -21.83 -16.47
N LYS A 352 -11.43 -22.42 -16.94
CA LYS A 352 -11.75 -22.43 -18.36
C LYS A 352 -12.07 -20.98 -18.78
N LYS A 353 -11.48 -20.53 -19.90
CA LYS A 353 -11.87 -19.25 -20.52
C LYS A 353 -13.39 -19.32 -20.79
N LEU A 354 -14.12 -18.34 -20.26
CA LEU A 354 -15.50 -18.09 -20.63
C LEU A 354 -15.54 -17.49 -22.02
#